data_e0f8aeb50a11c42d5279272a7584cc48
#
_entry.id   e0f8aeb50a11c42d5279272a7584cc48
#
_cell.length_a   1.000
_cell.length_b   1.000
_cell.length_c   1.000
_cell.angle_alpha   90.00
_cell.angle_beta   90.00
_cell.angle_gamma   90.00
#
_symmetry.space_group_name_H-M   'P 1'
#
loop_
_entity.id
_entity.type
_entity.pdbx_description
1 polymer ?
#
loop_
_entity_poly.entity_id
_entity_poly.type
_entity_poly.pdbx_seq_one_letter_code
_entity_poly.pdbx_strand_id
1 'polypeptide(L)'
;MAGLRGCVSPRFLPCSSRSVLPDFALLPIVPDPPTRFTCSKQFEGYPCCHRQWRHPGHCRFVHGYSRSFQFWFAAHGLDDCGFVVDFSSLRPLEQQLRDQFDHTFLVNADDPLLEDWRRLHERGALDLRVMDNVGMESTAALVWDWTNSLLKQRDGGRSCCWAVEARENSRNAAQVHAVPSWFGAHRKIA
;
A
#
# COMPACT_ATOMS: atom_id res chain seq x y z
N MET A 1 -43.31 -55.30 44.04
CA MET A 1 -44.01 -54.09 43.55
C MET A 1 -42.96 -53.13 43.02
N ALA A 2 -42.70 -53.12 41.74
CA ALA A 2 -41.67 -52.22 41.12
C ALA A 2 -42.41 -51.39 40.07
N GLY A 3 -42.39 -50.07 40.27
CA GLY A 3 -43.06 -49.10 39.44
C GLY A 3 -42.25 -48.80 38.17
N LEU A 4 -42.91 -48.92 37.04
CA LEU A 4 -42.43 -48.53 35.72
C LEU A 4 -42.36 -47.01 35.62
N ARG A 5 -41.15 -46.46 35.42
CA ARG A 5 -40.96 -45.03 35.04
C ARG A 5 -40.92 -44.94 33.54
N GLY A 6 -41.86 -44.16 32.98
CA GLY A 6 -42.02 -43.93 31.57
C GLY A 6 -40.82 -43.14 31.00
N CYS A 7 -40.35 -43.62 29.90
CA CYS A 7 -39.32 -43.00 29.08
C CYS A 7 -39.94 -41.88 28.22
N VAL A 8 -39.63 -40.62 28.49
CA VAL A 8 -40.06 -39.48 27.65
C VAL A 8 -39.00 -39.24 26.59
N SER A 9 -39.36 -39.47 25.33
CA SER A 9 -38.54 -39.20 24.17
C SER A 9 -38.31 -37.68 23.98
N PRO A 10 -37.14 -37.19 23.75
CA PRO A 10 -36.93 -35.79 23.39
C PRO A 10 -37.40 -35.54 21.96
N ARG A 11 -38.28 -34.54 21.81
CA ARG A 11 -38.68 -34.02 20.49
C ARG A 11 -37.50 -33.29 19.85
N PHE A 12 -37.05 -33.79 18.73
CA PHE A 12 -36.11 -33.06 17.87
C PHE A 12 -36.85 -31.88 17.22
N LEU A 13 -36.39 -30.66 17.54
CA LEU A 13 -36.73 -29.44 16.79
C LEU A 13 -35.94 -29.45 15.48
N PRO A 14 -36.52 -29.06 14.34
CA PRO A 14 -35.78 -28.95 13.09
C PRO A 14 -34.79 -27.77 13.20
N CYS A 15 -33.53 -28.10 13.10
CA CYS A 15 -32.46 -27.12 12.94
C CYS A 15 -32.58 -26.51 11.53
N SER A 16 -33.14 -25.30 11.42
CA SER A 16 -33.11 -24.52 10.20
C SER A 16 -31.68 -23.95 10.05
N SER A 17 -30.80 -24.72 9.45
CA SER A 17 -29.51 -24.23 8.99
C SER A 17 -29.74 -23.26 7.83
N ARG A 18 -29.98 -21.99 8.13
CA ARG A 18 -29.62 -20.92 7.18
C ARG A 18 -28.13 -20.98 7.00
N SER A 19 -27.68 -21.46 5.85
CA SER A 19 -26.31 -21.26 5.37
C SER A 19 -26.08 -19.77 5.27
N VAL A 20 -25.45 -19.21 6.29
CA VAL A 20 -24.85 -17.88 6.19
C VAL A 20 -23.69 -18.07 5.22
N LEU A 21 -23.90 -17.69 3.96
CA LEU A 21 -22.81 -17.51 3.04
C LEU A 21 -21.82 -16.56 3.74
N PRO A 22 -20.49 -16.88 3.75
CA PRO A 22 -19.54 -15.95 4.31
C PRO A 22 -19.74 -14.61 3.61
N ASP A 23 -19.97 -13.56 4.40
CA ASP A 23 -19.87 -12.20 3.92
C ASP A 23 -18.58 -12.11 3.12
N PHE A 24 -18.73 -11.96 1.81
CA PHE A 24 -17.60 -11.58 0.98
C PHE A 24 -17.14 -10.25 1.55
N ALA A 25 -16.11 -10.32 2.39
CA ALA A 25 -15.45 -9.15 2.94
C ALA A 25 -15.30 -8.16 1.79
N LEU A 26 -15.88 -6.99 1.96
CA LEU A 26 -15.80 -5.89 1.03
C LEU A 26 -14.34 -5.77 0.60
N LEU A 27 -14.05 -6.19 -0.61
CA LEU A 27 -12.79 -5.84 -1.25
C LEU A 27 -12.67 -4.33 -1.09
N PRO A 28 -11.51 -3.79 -0.72
CA PRO A 28 -11.35 -2.35 -0.59
C PRO A 28 -11.94 -1.70 -1.84
N ILE A 29 -12.87 -0.77 -1.66
CA ILE A 29 -13.50 -0.05 -2.77
C ILE A 29 -12.39 0.76 -3.41
N VAL A 30 -11.74 0.18 -4.41
CA VAL A 30 -10.84 0.93 -5.27
C VAL A 30 -11.75 1.86 -6.06
N PRO A 31 -11.57 3.21 -5.98
CA PRO A 31 -12.41 4.12 -6.74
C PRO A 31 -12.36 3.79 -8.22
N ASP A 32 -13.44 4.12 -8.94
CA ASP A 32 -13.49 3.88 -10.38
C ASP A 32 -12.26 4.49 -11.07
N PRO A 33 -11.56 3.72 -11.91
CA PRO A 33 -10.38 4.20 -12.59
C PRO A 33 -10.74 5.36 -13.52
N PRO A 34 -9.83 6.34 -13.70
CA PRO A 34 -10.11 7.55 -14.46
C PRO A 34 -10.25 7.34 -15.99
N THR A 35 -9.93 6.15 -16.47
CA THR A 35 -9.95 5.79 -17.90
C THR A 35 -10.36 4.34 -18.11
N ARG A 36 -10.62 3.99 -19.41
CA ARG A 36 -10.99 2.64 -19.85
C ARG A 36 -9.87 1.61 -19.64
N PHE A 37 -8.61 2.02 -19.83
CA PHE A 37 -7.48 1.09 -19.80
C PHE A 37 -6.69 1.26 -18.49
N THR A 38 -6.56 0.17 -17.75
CA THR A 38 -5.82 0.12 -16.48
C THR A 38 -4.95 -1.11 -16.41
N CYS A 39 -3.87 -1.03 -15.64
CA CYS A 39 -3.07 -2.16 -15.22
C CYS A 39 -2.55 -1.94 -13.82
N SER A 40 -1.97 -2.97 -13.23
CA SER A 40 -1.39 -2.86 -11.88
C SER A 40 -0.06 -3.59 -11.79
N LYS A 41 0.81 -3.14 -10.89
CA LYS A 41 2.12 -3.73 -10.61
C LYS A 41 2.38 -3.70 -9.11
N GLN A 42 2.87 -4.79 -8.57
CA GLN A 42 3.32 -4.88 -7.18
C GLN A 42 4.85 -4.98 -7.13
N PHE A 43 5.41 -4.28 -6.16
CA PHE A 43 6.79 -4.42 -5.71
C PHE A 43 6.78 -4.79 -4.23
N GLU A 44 7.60 -5.76 -3.82
CA GLU A 44 7.60 -6.30 -2.45
C GLU A 44 9.01 -6.67 -2.01
N GLY A 45 9.16 -6.97 -0.71
CA GLY A 45 10.43 -7.43 -0.18
C GLY A 45 11.36 -6.31 0.27
N TYR A 46 10.81 -5.21 0.83
CA TYR A 46 11.59 -4.08 1.35
C TYR A 46 11.57 -4.06 2.89
N PRO A 47 12.41 -4.87 3.56
CA PRO A 47 12.50 -4.85 5.01
C PRO A 47 13.09 -3.53 5.50
N CYS A 48 12.37 -2.81 6.34
CA CYS A 48 12.84 -1.57 6.93
C CYS A 48 12.32 -1.41 8.36
N CYS A 49 13.02 -0.59 9.14
CA CYS A 49 12.59 -0.19 10.47
C CYS A 49 12.12 1.26 10.46
N HIS A 50 11.25 1.60 11.38
CA HIS A 50 10.81 2.97 11.60
C HIS A 50 10.31 3.17 13.03
N ARG A 51 10.07 4.44 13.41
CA ARG A 51 9.32 4.81 14.61
C ARG A 51 8.47 6.04 14.34
N GLN A 52 7.25 6.03 14.86
CA GLN A 52 6.41 7.23 14.91
C GLN A 52 6.51 7.84 16.29
N TRP A 53 7.51 8.70 16.50
CA TRP A 53 7.88 9.21 17.81
C TRP A 53 6.76 9.97 18.54
N ARG A 54 5.82 10.57 17.80
CA ARG A 54 4.65 11.28 18.34
C ARG A 54 3.55 10.34 18.85
N HIS A 55 3.61 9.06 18.50
CA HIS A 55 2.57 8.12 18.90
C HIS A 55 2.64 7.85 20.41
N PRO A 56 1.50 7.92 21.15
CA PRO A 56 1.50 7.72 22.60
C PRO A 56 1.74 6.26 23.01
N GLY A 57 1.45 5.32 22.12
CA GLY A 57 1.62 3.87 22.33
C GLY A 57 2.94 3.33 21.80
N HIS A 58 2.97 2.03 21.52
CA HIS A 58 4.21 1.28 21.17
C HIS A 58 4.81 1.65 19.80
N CYS A 59 4.05 2.28 18.88
CA CYS A 59 4.62 2.72 17.59
C CYS A 59 5.73 3.79 17.75
N ARG A 60 5.88 4.41 18.93
CA ARG A 60 7.00 5.30 19.25
C ARG A 60 8.35 4.57 19.37
N PHE A 61 8.32 3.27 19.59
CA PHE A 61 9.54 2.46 19.64
C PHE A 61 9.93 2.04 18.23
N VAL A 62 11.21 1.77 18.01
CA VAL A 62 11.70 1.23 16.74
C VAL A 62 11.09 -0.16 16.51
N HIS A 63 10.46 -0.33 15.37
CA HIS A 63 9.91 -1.59 14.92
C HIS A 63 10.03 -1.68 13.39
N GLY A 64 9.91 -2.87 12.82
CA GLY A 64 10.14 -3.06 11.40
C GLY A 64 9.26 -4.14 10.80
N TYR A 65 9.03 -3.98 9.50
CA TYR A 65 8.28 -4.90 8.65
C TYR A 65 8.91 -4.94 7.26
N SER A 66 8.52 -5.94 6.47
CA SER A 66 8.84 -5.97 5.05
C SER A 66 7.73 -5.25 4.28
N ARG A 67 8.00 -4.03 3.85
CA ARG A 67 7.03 -3.23 3.10
C ARG A 67 6.82 -3.76 1.69
N SER A 68 5.62 -3.55 1.18
CA SER A 68 5.29 -3.76 -0.23
C SER A 68 4.42 -2.62 -0.75
N PHE A 69 4.42 -2.44 -2.08
CA PHE A 69 3.73 -1.36 -2.75
C PHE A 69 2.95 -1.90 -3.94
N GLN A 70 1.66 -1.64 -3.99
CA GLN A 70 0.80 -1.94 -5.11
C GLN A 70 0.44 -0.65 -5.85
N PHE A 71 0.64 -0.66 -7.15
CA PHE A 71 0.38 0.48 -8.04
C PHE A 71 -0.75 0.16 -8.99
N TRP A 72 -1.62 1.13 -9.24
CA TRP A 72 -2.64 1.07 -10.27
C TRP A 72 -2.43 2.20 -11.27
N PHE A 73 -2.29 1.83 -12.52
CA PHE A 73 -2.04 2.74 -13.63
C PHE A 73 -3.26 2.86 -14.52
N ALA A 74 -3.41 4.02 -15.13
CA ALA A 74 -4.44 4.31 -16.11
C ALA A 74 -3.83 5.06 -17.30
N ALA A 75 -4.40 4.88 -18.51
CA ALA A 75 -3.97 5.58 -19.70
C ALA A 75 -5.16 5.99 -20.57
N HIS A 76 -5.06 7.15 -21.22
CA HIS A 76 -6.06 7.60 -22.20
C HIS A 76 -6.07 6.74 -23.47
N GLY A 77 -4.91 6.20 -23.83
CA GLY A 77 -4.73 5.27 -24.94
C GLY A 77 -3.57 4.33 -24.66
N LEU A 78 -3.53 3.20 -25.34
CA LEU A 78 -2.41 2.27 -25.27
C LEU A 78 -1.22 2.80 -26.08
N ASP A 79 -0.01 2.33 -25.75
CA ASP A 79 1.16 2.59 -26.58
C ASP A 79 1.19 1.71 -27.84
N ASP A 80 2.24 1.84 -28.65
CA ASP A 80 2.41 1.06 -29.88
C ASP A 80 2.50 -0.46 -29.68
N CYS A 81 2.81 -0.90 -28.47
CA CYS A 81 2.81 -2.30 -28.04
C CYS A 81 1.46 -2.76 -27.47
N GLY A 82 0.50 -1.85 -27.31
CA GLY A 82 -0.79 -2.14 -26.70
C GLY A 82 -0.76 -2.12 -25.14
N PHE A 83 0.21 -1.41 -24.53
CA PHE A 83 0.34 -1.36 -23.07
C PHE A 83 -0.19 -0.04 -22.49
N VAL A 84 -0.75 -0.12 -21.29
CA VAL A 84 -1.03 1.03 -20.41
C VAL A 84 0.30 1.63 -19.95
N VAL A 85 1.16 0.79 -19.40
CA VAL A 85 2.54 1.10 -18.99
C VAL A 85 3.40 -0.12 -19.28
N ASP A 86 4.53 0.08 -19.92
CA ASP A 86 5.56 -0.96 -20.01
C ASP A 86 6.22 -1.13 -18.63
N PHE A 87 6.02 -2.28 -17.99
CA PHE A 87 6.56 -2.57 -16.66
C PHE A 87 8.09 -2.56 -16.62
N SER A 88 8.77 -2.82 -17.74
CA SER A 88 10.23 -2.71 -17.81
C SER A 88 10.69 -1.27 -17.60
N SER A 89 9.84 -0.31 -17.94
CA SER A 89 10.10 1.12 -17.78
C SER A 89 10.04 1.58 -16.31
N LEU A 90 9.52 0.75 -15.42
CA LEU A 90 9.40 1.04 -13.99
C LEU A 90 10.65 0.65 -13.17
N ARG A 91 11.71 0.14 -13.82
CA ARG A 91 12.98 -0.19 -13.12
C ARG A 91 13.57 0.96 -12.30
N PRO A 92 13.54 2.23 -12.76
CA PRO A 92 14.02 3.34 -11.92
C PRO A 92 13.19 3.54 -10.66
N LEU A 93 11.86 3.33 -10.73
CA LEU A 93 11.00 3.35 -9.55
C LEU A 93 11.34 2.21 -8.59
N GLU A 94 11.52 0.99 -9.10
CA GLU A 94 11.92 -0.16 -8.29
C GLU A 94 13.24 0.09 -7.57
N GLN A 95 14.24 0.67 -8.26
CA GLN A 95 15.51 1.03 -7.64
C GLN A 95 15.32 2.10 -6.57
N GLN A 96 14.51 3.13 -6.81
CA GLN A 96 14.22 4.18 -5.83
C GLN A 96 13.51 3.63 -4.58
N LEU A 97 12.58 2.66 -4.77
CA LEU A 97 11.94 1.95 -3.65
C LEU A 97 12.96 1.16 -2.83
N ARG A 98 13.88 0.47 -3.52
CA ARG A 98 14.96 -0.28 -2.89
C ARG A 98 15.89 0.63 -2.09
N ASP A 99 16.35 1.72 -2.69
CA ASP A 99 17.26 2.66 -2.05
C ASP A 99 16.64 3.34 -0.82
N GLN A 100 15.32 3.53 -0.83
CA GLN A 100 14.62 4.18 0.28
C GLN A 100 14.21 3.21 1.39
N PHE A 101 13.80 1.97 1.04
CA PHE A 101 13.10 1.11 1.97
C PHE A 101 13.79 -0.22 2.25
N ASP A 102 14.77 -0.66 1.44
CA ASP A 102 15.39 -1.96 1.61
C ASP A 102 16.55 -1.89 2.62
N HIS A 103 16.41 -2.58 3.79
CA HIS A 103 17.38 -2.60 4.89
C HIS A 103 17.69 -1.21 5.48
N THR A 104 16.70 -0.31 5.47
CA THR A 104 16.87 1.07 5.94
C THR A 104 16.18 1.33 7.28
N PHE A 105 16.56 2.42 7.94
CA PHE A 105 15.90 2.96 9.11
C PHE A 105 15.27 4.32 8.80
N LEU A 106 13.94 4.39 8.83
CA LEU A 106 13.18 5.58 8.50
C LEU A 106 12.86 6.38 9.74
N VAL A 107 13.17 7.68 9.74
CA VAL A 107 12.82 8.60 10.83
C VAL A 107 12.20 9.88 10.31
N ASN A 108 11.36 10.49 11.14
CA ASN A 108 10.81 11.81 10.86
C ASN A 108 11.91 12.87 10.95
N ALA A 109 11.86 13.88 10.08
CA ALA A 109 12.81 15.00 10.08
C ALA A 109 12.84 15.79 11.41
N ASP A 110 11.75 15.73 12.17
CA ASP A 110 11.59 16.37 13.46
C ASP A 110 11.62 15.39 14.66
N ASP A 111 12.18 14.19 14.46
CA ASP A 111 12.40 13.25 15.56
C ASP A 111 13.39 13.86 16.57
N PRO A 112 13.04 13.94 17.87
CA PRO A 112 13.92 14.51 18.89
C PRO A 112 15.25 13.76 19.07
N LEU A 113 15.34 12.50 18.59
CA LEU A 113 16.57 11.71 18.59
C LEU A 113 17.29 11.69 17.23
N LEU A 114 16.94 12.59 16.30
CA LEU A 114 17.50 12.60 14.94
C LEU A 114 19.03 12.64 14.93
N GLU A 115 19.63 13.44 15.80
CA GLU A 115 21.10 13.57 15.88
C GLU A 115 21.75 12.29 16.43
N ASP A 116 21.09 11.56 17.32
CA ASP A 116 21.60 10.27 17.80
C ASP A 116 21.52 9.19 16.70
N TRP A 117 20.45 9.21 15.88
CA TRP A 117 20.32 8.33 14.72
C TRP A 117 21.38 8.63 13.65
N ARG A 118 21.71 9.90 13.40
CA ARG A 118 22.80 10.30 12.49
C ARG A 118 24.15 9.77 12.95
N ARG A 119 24.46 9.89 14.24
CA ARG A 119 25.71 9.34 14.82
C ARG A 119 25.80 7.82 14.66
N LEU A 120 24.68 7.11 14.83
CA LEU A 120 24.63 5.65 14.63
C LEU A 120 24.80 5.28 13.15
N HIS A 121 24.24 6.07 12.23
CA HIS A 121 24.44 5.90 10.80
C HIS A 121 25.90 6.10 10.41
N GLU A 122 26.54 7.18 10.86
CA GLU A 122 27.96 7.47 10.63
C GLU A 122 28.90 6.37 11.17
N ARG A 123 28.47 5.71 12.22
CA ARG A 123 29.18 4.54 12.80
C ARG A 123 28.84 3.22 12.10
N GLY A 124 28.03 3.23 11.07
CA GLY A 124 27.65 2.04 10.29
C GLY A 124 26.70 1.09 11.00
N ALA A 125 25.97 1.54 12.03
CA ALA A 125 25.04 0.69 12.78
C ALA A 125 23.67 0.56 12.10
N LEU A 126 23.31 1.49 11.22
CA LEU A 126 22.05 1.53 10.48
C LEU A 126 22.20 2.37 9.21
N ASP A 127 21.32 2.17 8.25
CA ASP A 127 21.19 2.98 7.03
C ASP A 127 20.01 3.95 7.17
N LEU A 128 20.29 5.20 7.52
CA LEU A 128 19.30 6.21 7.88
C LEU A 128 18.65 6.82 6.65
N ARG A 129 17.32 6.90 6.65
CA ARG A 129 16.51 7.71 5.73
C ARG A 129 15.64 8.68 6.52
N VAL A 130 15.82 9.96 6.27
CA VAL A 130 15.01 11.02 6.90
C VAL A 130 13.84 11.36 6.00
N MET A 131 12.64 11.36 6.55
CA MET A 131 11.39 11.65 5.85
C MET A 131 10.61 12.74 6.61
N ASP A 132 9.76 13.47 5.92
CA ASP A 132 8.83 14.40 6.58
C ASP A 132 7.89 13.67 7.53
N ASN A 133 7.42 12.47 7.11
CA ASN A 133 6.63 11.59 7.95
C ASN A 133 6.82 10.13 7.52
N VAL A 134 7.10 9.25 8.49
CA VAL A 134 7.30 7.81 8.27
C VAL A 134 6.01 6.99 8.21
N GLY A 135 4.85 7.61 8.48
CA GLY A 135 3.54 6.97 8.43
C GLY A 135 3.24 6.37 7.06
N MET A 136 2.40 5.34 7.04
CA MET A 136 2.09 4.61 5.82
C MET A 136 1.35 5.47 4.80
N GLU A 137 0.50 6.39 5.26
CA GLU A 137 -0.22 7.35 4.41
C GLU A 137 0.74 8.30 3.68
N SER A 138 1.69 8.87 4.41
CA SER A 138 2.72 9.74 3.83
C SER A 138 3.68 8.97 2.93
N THR A 139 3.98 7.72 3.26
CA THR A 139 4.76 6.81 2.41
C THR A 139 4.03 6.53 1.09
N ALA A 140 2.73 6.24 1.13
CA ALA A 140 1.94 6.02 -0.08
C ALA A 140 1.89 7.28 -0.97
N ALA A 141 1.72 8.47 -0.38
CA ALA A 141 1.73 9.73 -1.10
C ALA A 141 3.09 10.03 -1.75
N LEU A 142 4.19 9.84 -1.02
CA LEU A 142 5.55 10.03 -1.53
C LEU A 142 5.83 9.13 -2.74
N VAL A 143 5.49 7.86 -2.64
CA VAL A 143 5.71 6.89 -3.72
C VAL A 143 4.79 7.16 -4.92
N TRP A 144 3.58 7.67 -4.68
CA TRP A 144 2.67 8.14 -5.73
C TRP A 144 3.26 9.33 -6.51
N ASP A 145 3.85 10.30 -5.81
CA ASP A 145 4.52 11.46 -6.42
C ASP A 145 5.72 11.03 -7.29
N TRP A 146 6.56 10.13 -6.78
CA TRP A 146 7.70 9.61 -7.54
C TRP A 146 7.24 8.92 -8.83
N THR A 147 6.23 8.07 -8.71
CA THR A 147 5.70 7.31 -9.84
C THR A 147 5.16 8.23 -10.92
N ASN A 148 4.36 9.22 -10.53
CA ASN A 148 3.77 10.15 -11.49
C ASN A 148 4.80 11.11 -12.11
N SER A 149 5.83 11.49 -11.36
CA SER A 149 6.96 12.25 -11.90
C SER A 149 7.72 11.45 -12.97
N LEU A 150 7.98 10.17 -12.72
CA LEU A 150 8.61 9.25 -13.67
C LEU A 150 7.77 9.08 -14.94
N LEU A 151 6.46 8.82 -14.81
CA LEU A 151 5.57 8.61 -15.94
C LEU A 151 5.46 9.87 -16.80
N LYS A 152 5.28 11.04 -16.19
CA LYS A 152 5.21 12.31 -16.90
C LYS A 152 6.47 12.58 -17.75
N GLN A 153 7.65 12.26 -17.21
CA GLN A 153 8.92 12.41 -17.93
C GLN A 153 9.06 11.43 -19.10
N ARG A 154 8.54 10.20 -18.95
CA ARG A 154 8.74 9.13 -19.91
C ARG A 154 7.77 9.12 -21.08
N ASP A 155 6.50 9.34 -20.82
CA ASP A 155 5.44 9.21 -21.84
C ASP A 155 4.65 10.49 -22.09
N GLY A 156 5.16 11.64 -21.60
CA GLY A 156 4.54 12.94 -21.77
C GLY A 156 3.19 13.09 -21.06
N GLY A 157 2.87 12.19 -20.14
CA GLY A 157 1.60 12.19 -19.40
C GLY A 157 0.48 11.40 -20.10
N ARG A 158 0.79 10.50 -21.03
CA ARG A 158 -0.18 9.56 -21.63
C ARG A 158 -0.78 8.63 -20.57
N SER A 159 0.04 8.17 -19.63
CA SER A 159 -0.39 7.35 -18.50
C SER A 159 -0.16 8.05 -17.16
N CYS A 160 -0.88 7.61 -16.13
CA CYS A 160 -0.67 8.05 -14.75
C CYS A 160 -0.80 6.88 -13.78
N CYS A 161 -0.21 7.02 -12.61
CA CYS A 161 -0.52 6.21 -11.43
C CYS A 161 -1.66 6.91 -10.69
N TRP A 162 -2.85 6.31 -10.68
CA TRP A 162 -4.03 6.90 -10.03
C TRP A 162 -4.28 6.37 -8.62
N ALA A 163 -3.60 5.27 -8.23
CA ALA A 163 -3.65 4.77 -6.87
C ALA A 163 -2.35 4.07 -6.50
N VAL A 164 -1.94 4.21 -5.25
CA VAL A 164 -0.86 3.46 -4.61
C VAL A 164 -1.34 2.95 -3.26
N GLU A 165 -1.09 1.68 -3.00
CA GLU A 165 -1.17 1.11 -1.67
C GLU A 165 0.24 0.87 -1.16
N ALA A 166 0.57 1.43 0.01
CA ALA A 166 1.74 1.08 0.80
C ALA A 166 1.31 0.13 1.92
N ARG A 167 1.90 -1.06 1.96
CA ARG A 167 1.54 -2.13 2.90
C ARG A 167 2.69 -2.38 3.86
N GLU A 168 2.38 -2.31 5.13
CA GLU A 168 3.32 -2.58 6.21
C GLU A 168 3.44 -4.10 6.49
N ASN A 169 2.31 -4.78 6.46
CA ASN A 169 2.20 -6.23 6.69
C ASN A 169 0.87 -6.74 6.08
N SER A 170 0.54 -8.01 6.27
CA SER A 170 -0.67 -8.62 5.69
C SER A 170 -2.00 -8.00 6.19
N ARG A 171 -1.99 -7.21 7.27
CA ARG A 171 -3.20 -6.66 7.89
C ARG A 171 -3.31 -5.14 7.77
N ASN A 172 -2.17 -4.44 7.64
CA ASN A 172 -2.10 -2.99 7.70
C ASN A 172 -1.58 -2.42 6.38
N ALA A 173 -2.34 -1.55 5.77
CA ALA A 173 -1.96 -0.80 4.58
C ALA A 173 -2.59 0.58 4.62
N ALA A 174 -1.97 1.54 3.94
CA ALA A 174 -2.55 2.83 3.62
C ALA A 174 -2.58 3.01 2.11
N GLN A 175 -3.56 3.76 1.62
CA GLN A 175 -3.73 4.01 0.20
C GLN A 175 -3.85 5.49 -0.08
N VAL A 176 -3.32 5.92 -1.22
CA VAL A 176 -3.60 7.21 -1.83
C VAL A 176 -4.30 6.99 -3.16
N HIS A 177 -5.39 7.73 -3.38
CA HIS A 177 -6.13 7.74 -4.63
C HIS A 177 -6.18 9.17 -5.13
N ALA A 178 -5.49 9.46 -6.21
CA ALA A 178 -5.50 10.78 -6.82
C ALA A 178 -5.12 10.69 -8.30
N VAL A 179 -5.71 11.55 -9.10
CA VAL A 179 -5.34 11.71 -10.50
C VAL A 179 -4.50 12.97 -10.60
N PRO A 180 -3.28 12.90 -11.16
CA PRO A 180 -2.46 14.09 -11.34
C PRO A 180 -3.18 15.15 -12.17
N SER A 181 -3.07 16.42 -11.80
CA SER A 181 -3.75 17.54 -12.45
C SER A 181 -3.46 17.65 -13.95
N TRP A 182 -2.26 17.25 -14.35
CA TRP A 182 -1.85 17.26 -15.77
C TRP A 182 -2.48 16.12 -16.60
N PHE A 183 -2.92 15.02 -15.99
CA PHE A 183 -3.50 13.87 -16.69
C PHE A 183 -4.88 14.18 -17.29
N GLY A 184 -5.66 15.04 -16.64
CA GLY A 184 -6.97 15.47 -17.15
C GLY A 184 -6.93 16.54 -18.25
N ALA A 185 -5.78 17.22 -18.43
CA ALA A 185 -5.65 18.35 -19.36
C ALA A 185 -5.66 17.95 -20.84
N HIS A 186 -5.47 16.67 -21.15
CA HIS A 186 -5.45 16.16 -22.54
C HIS A 186 -6.85 15.80 -23.10
N ARG A 187 -7.94 16.10 -22.41
CA ARG A 187 -9.30 15.93 -22.93
C ARG A 187 -9.69 17.04 -23.94
N LYS A 188 -8.87 17.23 -24.96
CA LYS A 188 -9.27 17.92 -26.20
C LYS A 188 -8.73 17.11 -27.36
N ILE A 189 -9.45 16.06 -27.73
CA ILE A 189 -9.36 15.52 -29.07
C ILE A 189 -10.77 15.15 -29.52
N ALA A 190 -11.14 15.70 -30.61
CA ALA A 190 -12.32 15.73 -31.46
C ALA A 190 -13.14 14.43 -31.52
#